data_8121623cc5f62a2263c6d933340bf81b
#
_entry.id   8121623cc5f62a2263c6d933340bf81b
#
_cell.length_a   1.000
_cell.length_b   1.000
_cell.length_c   1.000
_cell.angle_alpha   90.00
_cell.angle_beta   90.00
_cell.angle_gamma   90.00
#
_symmetry.space_group_name_H-M   'P 1'
#
loop_
_entity.id
_entity.type
_entity.pdbx_description
1 polymer ?
#
loop_
_entity_poly.entity_id
_entity_poly.type
_entity_poly.pdbx_seq_one_letter_code
_entity_poly.pdbx_strand_id
1 'polypeptide(L)'
;VTDPLIASEGDEYALTKIESEKHIQNSGLSSTIFRLSAIMGIQNHKLSKLMFHMPLNTPMEIVTPSDSARVFVNAIEKKEILIGKTFNLGGGEKCRLTYKQLLSKSFELYGLGRLNFHPKTFAEKNFHCGYMVDSDELEEILKFRTHTLDDYFFMTKKSIPWIQKKATQMFSYPVKKYLQSLSEPL
;
A
#
# COMPACT_ATOMS: atom_id res chain seq x y z
N VAL A 1 -13.12 -4.31 -10.58
CA VAL A 1 -14.35 -4.23 -9.74
C VAL A 1 -15.17 -5.51 -9.82
N THR A 2 -15.21 -6.17 -10.96
CA THR A 2 -16.07 -7.34 -11.21
C THR A 2 -15.58 -8.65 -10.57
N ASP A 3 -14.33 -8.73 -10.16
CA ASP A 3 -13.79 -9.93 -9.53
C ASP A 3 -14.48 -10.22 -8.19
N PRO A 4 -14.69 -11.50 -7.84
CA PRO A 4 -15.28 -11.86 -6.56
C PRO A 4 -14.41 -11.37 -5.40
N LEU A 5 -15.07 -10.81 -4.37
CA LEU A 5 -14.40 -10.44 -3.13
C LEU A 5 -14.20 -11.68 -2.27
N ILE A 6 -12.96 -12.14 -2.17
CA ILE A 6 -12.59 -13.33 -1.41
C ILE A 6 -11.52 -12.94 -0.40
N ALA A 7 -11.81 -13.13 0.89
CA ALA A 7 -10.81 -12.97 1.95
C ALA A 7 -9.90 -14.20 2.00
N SER A 8 -8.63 -13.99 2.31
CA SER A 8 -7.72 -15.09 2.65
C SER A 8 -8.13 -15.73 3.97
N GLU A 9 -7.75 -16.99 4.18
CA GLU A 9 -8.01 -17.68 5.44
C GLU A 9 -7.39 -16.92 6.62
N GLY A 10 -8.22 -16.60 7.63
CA GLY A 10 -7.80 -15.84 8.82
C GLY A 10 -7.68 -14.32 8.60
N ASP A 11 -8.07 -13.78 7.45
CA ASP A 11 -8.06 -12.33 7.19
C ASP A 11 -9.36 -11.66 7.64
N GLU A 12 -9.49 -11.47 8.95
CA GLU A 12 -10.64 -10.79 9.57
C GLU A 12 -10.82 -9.34 9.08
N TYR A 13 -9.71 -8.68 8.73
CA TYR A 13 -9.78 -7.32 8.18
C TYR A 13 -10.49 -7.31 6.83
N ALA A 14 -10.11 -8.19 5.91
CA ALA A 14 -10.74 -8.30 4.61
C ALA A 14 -12.22 -8.69 4.75
N LEU A 15 -12.56 -9.65 5.62
CA LEU A 15 -13.95 -10.04 5.90
C LEU A 15 -14.78 -8.84 6.35
N THR A 16 -14.28 -8.06 7.33
CA THR A 16 -14.96 -6.86 7.82
C THR A 16 -15.20 -5.83 6.72
N LYS A 17 -14.23 -5.63 5.81
CA LYS A 17 -14.38 -4.70 4.69
C LYS A 17 -15.40 -5.17 3.66
N ILE A 18 -15.40 -6.46 3.34
CA ILE A 18 -16.38 -7.06 2.43
C ILE A 18 -17.81 -6.93 3.00
N GLU A 19 -17.98 -7.19 4.30
CA GLU A 19 -19.25 -7.04 4.97
C GLU A 19 -19.73 -5.59 5.01
N SER A 20 -18.84 -4.65 5.32
CA SER A 20 -19.14 -3.22 5.30
C SER A 20 -19.62 -2.76 3.92
N GLU A 21 -18.99 -3.23 2.84
CA GLU A 21 -19.41 -2.92 1.48
C GLU A 21 -20.83 -3.45 1.19
N LYS A 22 -21.14 -4.69 1.59
CA LYS A 22 -22.48 -5.27 1.45
C LYS A 22 -23.53 -4.47 2.23
N HIS A 23 -23.21 -4.03 3.45
CA HIS A 23 -24.13 -3.21 4.24
C HIS A 23 -24.43 -1.86 3.56
N ILE A 24 -23.41 -1.19 3.00
CA ILE A 24 -23.59 0.06 2.27
C ILE A 24 -24.46 -0.17 1.04
N GLN A 25 -24.20 -1.20 0.25
CA GLN A 25 -24.98 -1.53 -0.96
C GLN A 25 -26.46 -1.81 -0.63
N ASN A 26 -26.74 -2.42 0.51
CA ASN A 26 -28.10 -2.78 0.94
C ASN A 26 -28.80 -1.68 1.78
N SER A 27 -28.13 -0.57 2.08
CA SER A 27 -28.64 0.47 2.97
C SER A 27 -29.71 1.39 2.34
N GLY A 28 -29.81 1.41 1.01
CA GLY A 28 -30.63 2.38 0.26
C GLY A 28 -30.05 3.78 0.21
N LEU A 29 -28.86 4.01 0.75
CA LEU A 29 -28.17 5.31 0.68
C LEU A 29 -27.61 5.57 -0.71
N SER A 30 -27.65 6.83 -1.12
CA SER A 30 -26.92 7.30 -2.31
C SER A 30 -25.42 7.32 -1.99
N SER A 31 -24.72 6.27 -2.35
CA SER A 31 -23.32 6.07 -1.98
C SER A 31 -22.42 5.73 -3.17
N THR A 32 -21.14 5.97 -3.00
CA THR A 32 -20.07 5.51 -3.89
C THR A 32 -19.04 4.77 -3.05
N ILE A 33 -18.57 3.64 -3.54
CA ILE A 33 -17.58 2.82 -2.84
C ILE A 33 -16.23 2.94 -3.56
N PHE A 34 -15.20 3.31 -2.82
CA PHE A 34 -13.83 3.29 -3.30
C PHE A 34 -13.05 2.17 -2.60
N ARG A 35 -12.60 1.18 -3.37
CA ARG A 35 -11.68 0.14 -2.90
C ARG A 35 -10.26 0.62 -3.10
N LEU A 36 -9.56 0.87 -2.01
CA LEU A 36 -8.25 1.50 -2.04
C LEU A 36 -7.13 0.48 -2.14
N SER A 37 -6.16 0.75 -3.02
CA SER A 37 -4.87 0.07 -3.01
C SER A 37 -4.02 0.51 -1.81
N ALA A 38 -2.77 0.11 -1.73
CA ALA A 38 -1.91 0.45 -0.60
C ALA A 38 -1.64 1.97 -0.53
N ILE A 39 -2.23 2.66 0.47
CA ILE A 39 -1.96 4.08 0.71
C ILE A 39 -0.64 4.22 1.45
N MET A 40 0.36 4.80 0.77
CA MET A 40 1.73 4.88 1.27
C MET A 40 2.09 6.31 1.69
N GLY A 41 2.02 6.57 3.00
CA GLY A 41 2.46 7.85 3.59
C GLY A 41 3.97 7.87 3.85
N ILE A 42 4.59 9.04 3.73
CA ILE A 42 6.05 9.23 3.82
C ILE A 42 6.62 8.94 5.22
N GLN A 43 5.82 9.14 6.28
CA GLN A 43 6.28 9.03 7.67
C GLN A 43 5.72 7.81 8.42
N ASN A 44 4.91 7.00 7.79
CA ASN A 44 4.17 5.91 8.46
C ASN A 44 4.89 4.57 8.45
N HIS A 45 6.10 4.48 7.89
CA HIS A 45 6.87 3.23 7.82
C HIS A 45 7.60 2.98 9.13
N LYS A 46 6.87 2.50 10.13
CA LYS A 46 7.51 1.91 11.30
C LYS A 46 7.97 0.49 10.94
N LEU A 47 9.27 0.24 11.09
CA LEU A 47 9.81 -1.11 11.02
C LEU A 47 9.19 -1.92 12.17
N SER A 48 8.41 -2.92 11.84
CA SER A 48 7.71 -3.77 12.81
C SER A 48 7.66 -5.21 12.30
N LYS A 49 7.27 -6.15 13.17
CA LYS A 49 7.08 -7.55 12.78
C LYS A 49 6.13 -7.74 11.59
N LEU A 50 5.16 -6.83 11.41
CA LEU A 50 4.19 -6.87 10.30
C LEU A 50 4.86 -6.86 8.92
N MET A 51 6.08 -6.32 8.79
CA MET A 51 6.81 -6.38 7.53
C MET A 51 7.12 -7.79 7.06
N PHE A 52 7.13 -8.77 7.95
CA PHE A 52 7.43 -10.16 7.62
C PHE A 52 6.19 -10.99 7.25
N HIS A 53 4.99 -10.44 7.47
CA HIS A 53 3.73 -11.13 7.17
C HIS A 53 3.33 -11.06 5.70
N MET A 54 4.04 -10.28 4.88
CA MET A 54 3.80 -10.16 3.45
C MET A 54 4.87 -10.91 2.66
N PRO A 55 4.49 -11.80 1.72
CA PRO A 55 5.44 -12.45 0.81
C PRO A 55 6.20 -11.43 -0.04
N LEU A 56 7.50 -11.66 -0.25
CA LEU A 56 8.35 -10.72 -0.99
C LEU A 56 7.95 -10.50 -2.44
N ASN A 57 7.31 -11.49 -3.06
CA ASN A 57 6.84 -11.42 -4.45
C ASN A 57 5.41 -10.88 -4.59
N THR A 58 4.78 -10.46 -3.48
CA THR A 58 3.44 -9.87 -3.52
C THR A 58 3.44 -8.65 -4.45
N PRO A 59 2.58 -8.63 -5.50
CA PRO A 59 2.40 -7.46 -6.33
C PRO A 59 1.69 -6.37 -5.53
N MET A 60 2.11 -5.14 -5.70
CA MET A 60 1.52 -3.98 -5.00
C MET A 60 1.35 -2.82 -5.97
N GLU A 61 0.22 -2.16 -5.84
CA GLU A 61 0.01 -0.84 -6.43
C GLU A 61 -0.14 0.15 -5.27
N ILE A 62 0.71 1.18 -5.24
CA ILE A 62 0.64 2.19 -4.19
C ILE A 62 -0.11 3.43 -4.70
N VAL A 63 -0.67 4.19 -3.75
CA VAL A 63 -1.20 5.52 -4.00
C VAL A 63 -0.78 6.43 -2.85
N THR A 64 -0.47 7.70 -3.14
CA THR A 64 -0.11 8.65 -2.08
C THR A 64 -1.34 9.13 -1.31
N PRO A 65 -1.21 9.51 -0.03
CA PRO A 65 -2.32 10.10 0.73
C PRO A 65 -2.92 11.34 0.06
N SER A 66 -2.09 12.17 -0.58
CA SER A 66 -2.54 13.37 -1.28
C SER A 66 -3.38 13.04 -2.52
N ASP A 67 -2.98 12.04 -3.31
CA ASP A 67 -3.76 11.61 -4.47
C ASP A 67 -5.05 10.93 -4.02
N SER A 68 -5.01 10.11 -2.96
CA SER A 68 -6.22 9.53 -2.36
C SER A 68 -7.19 10.61 -1.87
N ALA A 69 -6.69 11.63 -1.17
CA ALA A 69 -7.53 12.74 -0.70
C ALA A 69 -8.16 13.52 -1.87
N ARG A 70 -7.41 13.71 -2.96
CA ARG A 70 -7.91 14.39 -4.16
C ARG A 70 -9.10 13.66 -4.78
N VAL A 71 -9.14 12.31 -4.72
CA VAL A 71 -10.33 11.56 -5.15
C VAL A 71 -11.58 12.04 -4.44
N PHE A 72 -11.55 12.15 -3.11
CA PHE A 72 -12.72 12.57 -2.33
C PHE A 72 -13.13 14.01 -2.62
N VAL A 73 -12.16 14.91 -2.81
CA VAL A 73 -12.44 16.31 -3.16
C VAL A 73 -13.08 16.40 -4.55
N ASN A 74 -12.47 15.76 -5.55
CA ASN A 74 -12.96 15.83 -6.93
C ASN A 74 -14.29 15.07 -7.12
N ALA A 75 -14.55 14.05 -6.29
CA ALA A 75 -15.80 13.30 -6.32
C ALA A 75 -17.04 14.15 -5.97
N ILE A 76 -16.87 15.22 -5.17
CA ILE A 76 -17.97 16.12 -4.81
C ILE A 76 -18.62 16.74 -6.06
N GLU A 77 -17.80 17.18 -7.01
CA GLU A 77 -18.27 17.81 -8.26
C GLU A 77 -18.77 16.79 -9.29
N LYS A 78 -18.45 15.52 -9.11
CA LYS A 78 -18.78 14.41 -10.02
C LYS A 78 -19.78 13.41 -9.44
N LYS A 79 -20.45 13.77 -8.35
CA LYS A 79 -21.34 12.86 -7.59
C LYS A 79 -22.37 12.15 -8.47
N GLU A 80 -22.96 12.85 -9.45
CA GLU A 80 -24.00 12.30 -10.33
C GLU A 80 -23.50 11.13 -11.18
N ILE A 81 -22.20 11.11 -11.53
CA ILE A 81 -21.58 10.03 -12.32
C ILE A 81 -21.17 8.88 -11.41
N LEU A 82 -20.89 9.14 -10.13
CA LEU A 82 -20.29 8.21 -9.19
C LEU A 82 -21.30 7.46 -8.33
N ILE A 83 -22.43 8.07 -8.00
CA ILE A 83 -23.48 7.49 -7.14
C ILE A 83 -23.89 6.10 -7.64
N GLY A 84 -24.01 5.15 -6.72
CA GLY A 84 -24.41 3.77 -6.97
C GLY A 84 -23.32 2.88 -7.57
N LYS A 85 -22.10 3.41 -7.72
CA LYS A 85 -20.99 2.67 -8.32
C LYS A 85 -19.89 2.34 -7.31
N THR A 86 -19.12 1.31 -7.65
CA THR A 86 -17.89 0.92 -6.97
C THR A 86 -16.72 1.13 -7.90
N PHE A 87 -15.62 1.68 -7.40
CA PHE A 87 -14.40 1.91 -8.16
C PHE A 87 -13.18 1.41 -7.40
N ASN A 88 -12.19 0.90 -8.12
CA ASN A 88 -10.87 0.65 -7.59
C ASN A 88 -10.03 1.93 -7.65
N LEU A 89 -9.43 2.32 -6.51
CA LEU A 89 -8.59 3.50 -6.35
C LEU A 89 -7.14 3.06 -6.22
N GLY A 90 -6.34 3.28 -7.23
CA GLY A 90 -4.92 2.96 -7.26
C GLY A 90 -4.10 4.04 -7.96
N GLY A 91 -2.77 4.00 -7.76
CA GLY A 91 -1.84 4.95 -8.38
C GLY A 91 -1.56 4.71 -9.86
N GLY A 92 -2.08 3.60 -10.42
CA GLY A 92 -1.88 3.21 -11.80
C GLY A 92 -0.55 2.50 -12.04
N GLU A 93 -0.26 2.20 -13.30
CA GLU A 93 0.90 1.41 -13.72
C GLU A 93 2.24 1.98 -13.19
N LYS A 94 2.40 3.31 -13.19
CA LYS A 94 3.61 3.99 -12.69
C LYS A 94 3.81 3.87 -11.17
N CYS A 95 2.85 3.28 -10.46
CA CYS A 95 2.88 3.05 -9.01
C CYS A 95 2.91 1.55 -8.66
N ARG A 96 3.20 0.67 -9.63
CA ARG A 96 3.26 -0.79 -9.46
C ARG A 96 4.66 -1.27 -9.18
N LEU A 97 4.78 -2.17 -8.22
CA LEU A 97 6.04 -2.82 -7.83
C LEU A 97 5.75 -4.12 -7.07
N THR A 98 6.79 -4.87 -6.75
CA THR A 98 6.68 -5.97 -5.77
C THR A 98 7.04 -5.48 -4.37
N TYR A 99 6.57 -6.18 -3.36
CA TYR A 99 6.95 -5.88 -1.97
C TYR A 99 8.48 -5.92 -1.75
N LYS A 100 9.17 -6.85 -2.40
CA LYS A 100 10.64 -6.91 -2.39
C LYS A 100 11.28 -5.62 -2.91
N GLN A 101 10.76 -5.08 -4.00
CA GLN A 101 11.27 -3.81 -4.57
C GLN A 101 11.03 -2.64 -3.61
N LEU A 102 9.83 -2.57 -3.01
CA LEU A 102 9.50 -1.56 -2.01
C LEU A 102 10.45 -1.61 -0.81
N LEU A 103 10.61 -2.80 -0.21
CA LEU A 103 11.50 -2.97 0.93
C LEU A 103 12.96 -2.69 0.59
N SER A 104 13.45 -3.20 -0.54
CA SER A 104 14.85 -2.99 -0.96
C SER A 104 15.14 -1.52 -1.10
N LYS A 105 14.26 -0.76 -1.76
CA LYS A 105 14.42 0.68 -1.91
C LYS A 105 14.31 1.42 -0.58
N SER A 106 13.37 1.04 0.27
CA SER A 106 13.22 1.62 1.60
C SER A 106 14.47 1.39 2.46
N PHE A 107 15.03 0.17 2.46
CA PHE A 107 16.26 -0.15 3.19
C PHE A 107 17.43 0.72 2.75
N GLU A 108 17.61 0.93 1.43
CA GLU A 108 18.63 1.83 0.90
C GLU A 108 18.41 3.28 1.36
N LEU A 109 17.19 3.78 1.27
CA LEU A 109 16.85 5.15 1.63
C LEU A 109 17.11 5.43 3.12
N TYR A 110 16.67 4.52 4.01
CA TYR A 110 16.86 4.64 5.45
C TYR A 110 18.28 4.30 5.94
N GLY A 111 19.17 3.82 5.06
CA GLY A 111 20.55 3.53 5.41
C GLY A 111 20.79 2.11 5.94
N LEU A 112 19.82 1.21 5.85
CA LEU A 112 19.98 -0.21 6.21
C LEU A 112 20.77 -1.01 5.16
N GLY A 113 21.00 -0.44 3.97
CA GLY A 113 21.68 -1.11 2.88
C GLY A 113 20.83 -2.18 2.20
N ARG A 114 21.44 -3.28 1.72
CA ARG A 114 20.72 -4.33 0.98
C ARG A 114 19.73 -5.09 1.86
N LEU A 115 18.59 -5.48 1.28
CA LEU A 115 17.65 -6.42 1.89
C LEU A 115 18.23 -7.85 1.77
N ASN A 116 18.90 -8.31 2.81
CA ASN A 116 19.62 -9.58 2.84
C ASN A 116 19.16 -10.52 3.97
N PHE A 117 17.86 -10.51 4.26
CA PHE A 117 17.25 -11.47 5.18
C PHE A 117 17.16 -12.86 4.53
N HIS A 118 17.16 -13.90 5.37
CA HIS A 118 16.89 -15.25 4.91
C HIS A 118 15.48 -15.33 4.29
N PRO A 119 15.27 -16.05 3.18
CA PRO A 119 13.95 -16.12 2.54
C PRO A 119 12.81 -16.54 3.47
N LYS A 120 13.03 -17.49 4.37
CA LYS A 120 12.05 -17.94 5.37
C LYS A 120 11.66 -16.87 6.41
N THR A 121 12.34 -15.72 6.43
CA THR A 121 11.99 -14.61 7.32
C THR A 121 10.65 -13.99 6.96
N PHE A 122 10.20 -14.17 5.71
CA PHE A 122 8.94 -13.62 5.20
C PHE A 122 7.90 -14.72 5.02
N ALA A 123 6.62 -14.33 5.17
CA ALA A 123 5.51 -15.22 4.83
C ALA A 123 5.58 -15.68 3.37
N GLU A 124 5.06 -16.88 3.10
CA GLU A 124 5.03 -17.45 1.74
C GLU A 124 3.67 -17.29 1.07
N LYS A 125 2.60 -17.09 1.87
CA LYS A 125 1.20 -17.03 1.41
C LYS A 125 0.43 -15.95 2.17
N ASN A 126 -0.77 -15.67 1.67
CA ASN A 126 -1.82 -14.92 2.33
C ASN A 126 -1.53 -13.44 2.55
N PHE A 127 -1.61 -12.66 1.46
CA PHE A 127 -1.70 -11.22 1.60
C PHE A 127 -2.65 -10.62 0.58
N HIS A 128 -3.48 -9.66 1.02
CA HIS A 128 -4.56 -9.05 0.26
C HIS A 128 -4.15 -7.85 -0.62
N CYS A 129 -2.88 -7.72 -0.98
CA CYS A 129 -2.42 -6.70 -1.92
C CYS A 129 -2.35 -7.23 -3.35
N GLY A 130 -2.56 -6.35 -4.31
CA GLY A 130 -2.50 -6.67 -5.73
C GLY A 130 -2.45 -5.41 -6.59
N TYR A 131 -2.57 -5.59 -7.91
CA TYR A 131 -2.76 -4.50 -8.86
C TYR A 131 -4.26 -4.27 -9.08
N MET A 132 -4.65 -3.01 -9.14
CA MET A 132 -5.99 -2.58 -9.51
C MET A 132 -6.03 -2.36 -11.03
N VAL A 133 -6.40 -3.41 -11.79
CA VAL A 133 -6.30 -3.40 -13.27
C VAL A 133 -7.19 -2.33 -13.92
N ASP A 134 -8.35 -2.05 -13.29
CA ASP A 134 -9.37 -1.12 -13.76
C ASP A 134 -9.34 0.24 -13.02
N SER A 135 -8.27 0.54 -12.27
CA SER A 135 -8.17 1.81 -11.53
C SER A 135 -8.07 3.05 -12.44
N ASP A 136 -7.83 2.86 -13.71
CA ASP A 136 -7.80 3.93 -14.71
C ASP A 136 -9.18 4.52 -14.98
N GLU A 137 -10.27 3.75 -14.82
CA GLU A 137 -11.63 4.25 -14.94
C GLU A 137 -11.90 5.43 -13.99
N LEU A 138 -11.46 5.30 -12.74
CA LEU A 138 -11.60 6.37 -11.74
C LEU A 138 -10.71 7.57 -12.06
N GLU A 139 -9.50 7.33 -12.56
CA GLU A 139 -8.59 8.40 -12.99
C GLU A 139 -9.17 9.20 -14.16
N GLU A 140 -9.81 8.54 -15.13
CA GLU A 140 -10.45 9.23 -16.25
C GLU A 140 -11.53 10.20 -15.80
N ILE A 141 -12.30 9.85 -14.76
CA ILE A 141 -13.38 10.67 -14.21
C ILE A 141 -12.84 11.79 -13.32
N LEU A 142 -11.89 11.48 -12.42
CA LEU A 142 -11.53 12.37 -11.31
C LEU A 142 -10.16 13.06 -11.48
N LYS A 143 -9.28 12.59 -12.38
CA LYS A 143 -7.96 13.19 -12.64
C LYS A 143 -7.18 13.47 -11.36
N PHE A 144 -6.98 12.44 -10.53
CA PHE A 144 -6.43 12.58 -9.18
C PHE A 144 -4.95 12.21 -9.06
N ARG A 145 -4.40 11.43 -10.03
CA ARG A 145 -3.01 10.96 -9.99
C ARG A 145 -2.04 12.07 -10.34
N THR A 146 -1.20 12.44 -9.39
CA THR A 146 -0.15 13.45 -9.57
C THR A 146 1.22 12.95 -9.18
N HIS A 147 1.30 11.79 -8.54
CA HIS A 147 2.54 11.19 -8.08
C HIS A 147 2.77 9.83 -8.70
N THR A 148 4.04 9.57 -9.02
CA THR A 148 4.55 8.27 -9.44
C THR A 148 5.27 7.58 -8.27
N LEU A 149 5.71 6.35 -8.48
CA LEU A 149 6.59 5.64 -7.53
C LEU A 149 7.91 6.37 -7.29
N ASP A 150 8.48 6.99 -8.33
CA ASP A 150 9.71 7.77 -8.21
C ASP A 150 9.50 9.03 -7.36
N ASP A 151 8.36 9.72 -7.52
CA ASP A 151 7.99 10.85 -6.67
C ASP A 151 7.84 10.43 -5.21
N TYR A 152 7.19 9.29 -4.94
CA TYR A 152 7.07 8.73 -3.61
C TYR A 152 8.45 8.47 -2.97
N PHE A 153 9.37 7.82 -3.67
CA PHE A 153 10.71 7.57 -3.16
C PHE A 153 11.54 8.84 -3.00
N PHE A 154 11.37 9.80 -3.89
CA PHE A 154 12.01 11.11 -3.77
C PHE A 154 11.54 11.88 -2.53
N MET A 155 10.24 11.92 -2.30
CA MET A 155 9.67 12.55 -1.11
C MET A 155 10.12 11.82 0.17
N THR A 156 10.12 10.49 0.17
CA THR A 156 10.64 9.67 1.27
C THR A 156 12.10 9.99 1.55
N LYS A 157 12.95 10.06 0.53
CA LYS A 157 14.37 10.41 0.67
C LYS A 157 14.56 11.79 1.31
N LYS A 158 13.75 12.77 0.92
CA LYS A 158 13.80 14.13 1.48
C LYS A 158 13.34 14.20 2.93
N SER A 159 12.43 13.33 3.34
CA SER A 159 11.90 13.30 4.71
C SER A 159 12.86 12.69 5.75
N ILE A 160 13.89 11.98 5.30
CA ILE A 160 14.85 11.28 6.18
C ILE A 160 16.00 12.23 6.54
N PRO A 161 16.16 12.63 7.82
CA PRO A 161 17.28 13.43 8.25
C PRO A 161 18.60 12.71 7.98
N TRP A 162 19.60 13.43 7.49
CA TRP A 162 20.91 12.84 7.17
C TRP A 162 21.59 12.20 8.38
N ILE A 163 21.42 12.77 9.56
CA ILE A 163 21.95 12.23 10.84
C ILE A 163 21.31 10.86 11.13
N GLN A 164 19.99 10.76 10.99
CA GLN A 164 19.27 9.48 11.15
C GLN A 164 19.80 8.43 10.18
N LYS A 165 19.96 8.80 8.90
CA LYS A 165 20.48 7.89 7.87
C LYS A 165 21.89 7.41 8.23
N LYS A 166 22.78 8.31 8.67
CA LYS A 166 24.16 7.96 9.08
C LYS A 166 24.19 7.05 10.31
N ALA A 167 23.38 7.36 11.33
CA ALA A 167 23.23 6.50 12.50
C ALA A 167 22.73 5.10 12.10
N THR A 168 21.69 5.03 11.27
CA THR A 168 21.17 3.75 10.76
C THR A 168 22.22 2.95 9.96
N GLN A 169 23.04 3.63 9.15
CA GLN A 169 24.13 2.99 8.43
C GLN A 169 25.17 2.37 9.38
N MET A 170 25.55 3.10 10.41
CA MET A 170 26.54 2.63 11.40
C MET A 170 26.01 1.43 12.19
N PHE A 171 24.73 1.42 12.53
CA PHE A 171 24.09 0.36 13.29
C PHE A 171 23.26 -0.61 12.43
N SER A 172 23.48 -0.65 11.13
CA SER A 172 22.65 -1.46 10.21
C SER A 172 22.65 -2.95 10.54
N TYR A 173 23.77 -3.51 10.96
CA TYR A 173 23.88 -4.93 11.30
C TYR A 173 23.04 -5.29 12.56
N PRO A 174 23.22 -4.65 13.73
CA PRO A 174 22.41 -4.97 14.90
C PRO A 174 20.94 -4.65 14.69
N VAL A 175 20.58 -3.58 13.95
CA VAL A 175 19.19 -3.27 13.61
C VAL A 175 18.57 -4.37 12.77
N LYS A 176 19.25 -4.87 11.75
CA LYS A 176 18.75 -5.98 10.93
C LYS A 176 18.60 -7.26 11.75
N LYS A 177 19.55 -7.57 12.62
CA LYS A 177 19.47 -8.74 13.50
C LYS A 177 18.26 -8.66 14.43
N TYR A 178 18.04 -7.48 15.01
CA TYR A 178 16.86 -7.23 15.83
C TYR A 178 15.57 -7.37 15.02
N LEU A 179 15.50 -6.77 13.82
CA LEU A 179 14.33 -6.93 12.95
C LEU A 179 14.07 -8.41 12.62
N GLN A 180 15.11 -9.16 12.28
CA GLN A 180 14.98 -10.58 11.95
C GLN A 180 14.45 -11.40 13.13
N SER A 181 14.81 -11.05 14.37
CA SER A 181 14.28 -11.71 15.57
C SER A 181 12.81 -11.42 15.85
N LEU A 182 12.22 -10.45 15.17
CA LEU A 182 10.78 -10.15 15.23
C LEU A 182 9.96 -10.95 14.21
N SER A 183 10.62 -11.73 13.36
CA SER A 183 9.94 -12.53 12.34
C SER A 183 9.19 -13.69 12.99
N GLU A 184 7.87 -13.75 12.78
CA GLU A 184 7.03 -14.88 13.21
C GLU A 184 7.03 -16.05 12.21
N PRO A 185 7.25 -15.85 10.89
CA PRO A 185 7.38 -16.92 9.92
C PRO A 185 8.66 -17.76 10.04
N LEU A 186 9.66 -17.33 10.80
CA LEU A 186 10.96 -18.02 10.94
C LEU A 186 10.87 -19.20 11.90
#